data_5fd795657514f48e32cf8fad9c5ad9b1
#
_entry.id   5fd795657514f48e32cf8fad9c5ad9b1
#
_cell.length_a   1.000
_cell.length_b   1.000
_cell.length_c   1.000
_cell.angle_alpha   90.00
_cell.angle_beta   90.00
_cell.angle_gamma   90.00
#
_symmetry.space_group_name_H-M   'P 1'
#
loop_
_entity.id
_entity.type
_entity.pdbx_description
1 polymer ?
#
loop_
_entity_poly.entity_id
_entity_poly.type
_entity_poly.pdbx_seq_one_letter_code
_entity_poly.pdbx_strand_id
1 'polypeptide(L)'
;EMIELIVPDANTLADLIPRVRAVAMEAQRIAPSDGMDIPASPEGTFSDLHRALSKAGNAVALCAEALAMARCFGECSVQCHRKITVERRVQSVVEHVENAERLIARARDEKAAQARNENLSLQTTSV
;
A
#
# COMPACT_ATOMS: atom_id res chain seq x y z
N GLU A 1 27.78 1.77 14.48
CA GLU A 1 27.92 1.24 13.14
C GLU A 1 26.62 1.41 12.36
N MET A 2 26.71 1.60 11.04
CA MET A 2 25.53 1.89 10.21
C MET A 2 24.50 0.76 10.25
N ILE A 3 24.93 -0.49 10.24
CA ILE A 3 23.99 -1.61 10.26
C ILE A 3 23.11 -1.56 11.52
N GLU A 4 23.70 -1.28 12.67
CA GLU A 4 22.95 -1.16 13.92
C GLU A 4 21.95 -0.02 13.90
N LEU A 5 22.31 1.06 13.22
CA LEU A 5 21.45 2.24 13.11
C LEU A 5 20.22 1.99 12.25
N ILE A 6 20.33 1.13 11.25
CA ILE A 6 19.24 0.90 10.29
C ILE A 6 18.40 -0.34 10.59
N VAL A 7 18.80 -1.19 11.55
CA VAL A 7 18.02 -2.38 11.91
C VAL A 7 16.59 -2.05 12.30
N PRO A 8 16.32 -1.03 13.14
CA PRO A 8 14.93 -0.68 13.45
C PRO A 8 14.12 -0.30 12.21
N ASP A 9 14.73 0.40 11.26
CA ASP A 9 14.07 0.79 10.02
C ASP A 9 13.79 -0.42 9.14
N ALA A 10 14.73 -1.35 9.06
CA ALA A 10 14.56 -2.60 8.31
C ALA A 10 13.42 -3.43 8.92
N ASN A 11 13.34 -3.49 10.24
CA ASN A 11 12.27 -4.19 10.93
C ASN A 11 10.91 -3.56 10.66
N THR A 12 10.85 -2.23 10.68
CA THR A 12 9.62 -1.50 10.36
C THR A 12 9.18 -1.81 8.93
N LEU A 13 10.10 -1.79 7.97
CA LEU A 13 9.77 -2.15 6.59
C LEU A 13 9.25 -3.58 6.50
N ALA A 14 9.91 -4.52 7.17
CA ALA A 14 9.48 -5.92 7.18
C ALA A 14 8.06 -6.08 7.70
N ASP A 15 7.68 -5.28 8.70
CA ASP A 15 6.32 -5.30 9.27
C ASP A 15 5.29 -4.68 8.34
N LEU A 16 5.70 -3.74 7.50
CA LEU A 16 4.80 -3.07 6.57
C LEU A 16 4.47 -3.91 5.33
N ILE A 17 5.40 -4.78 4.90
CA ILE A 17 5.22 -5.59 3.70
C ILE A 17 3.97 -6.49 3.78
N PRO A 18 3.74 -7.23 4.88
CA PRO A 18 2.51 -8.03 4.99
C PRO A 18 1.23 -7.18 4.92
N ARG A 19 1.27 -5.94 5.40
CA ARG A 19 0.12 -5.04 5.35
C ARG A 19 -0.19 -4.64 3.91
N VAL A 20 0.84 -4.35 3.10
CA VAL A 20 0.68 -4.06 1.67
C VAL A 20 0.07 -5.28 0.97
N ARG A 21 0.62 -6.46 1.25
CA ARG A 21 0.12 -7.71 0.67
C ARG A 21 -1.34 -7.94 1.01
N ALA A 22 -1.72 -7.72 2.26
CA ALA A 22 -3.11 -7.91 2.70
C ALA A 22 -4.07 -6.99 1.95
N VAL A 23 -3.68 -5.73 1.74
CA VAL A 23 -4.49 -4.79 0.96
C VAL A 23 -4.60 -5.24 -0.50
N ALA A 24 -3.48 -5.68 -1.09
CA ALA A 24 -3.46 -6.13 -2.48
C ALA A 24 -4.35 -7.36 -2.68
N MET A 25 -4.30 -8.32 -1.78
CA MET A 25 -5.13 -9.53 -1.85
C MET A 25 -6.60 -9.19 -1.72
N GLU A 26 -6.95 -8.32 -0.79
CA GLU A 26 -8.33 -7.89 -0.60
C GLU A 26 -8.82 -7.07 -1.79
N ALA A 27 -7.98 -6.21 -2.36
CA ALA A 27 -8.32 -5.45 -3.55
C ALA A 27 -8.63 -6.38 -4.74
N GLN A 28 -7.84 -7.43 -4.91
CA GLN A 28 -8.06 -8.39 -5.98
C GLN A 28 -9.36 -9.16 -5.77
N ARG A 29 -9.74 -9.40 -4.51
CA ARG A 29 -11.03 -10.06 -4.19
C ARG A 29 -12.22 -9.16 -4.48
N ILE A 30 -12.13 -7.88 -4.13
CA ILE A 30 -13.25 -6.92 -4.26
C ILE A 30 -13.40 -6.42 -5.69
N ALA A 31 -12.29 -6.09 -6.34
CA ALA A 31 -12.26 -5.47 -7.66
C ALA A 31 -11.14 -6.10 -8.48
N PRO A 32 -11.32 -7.34 -8.93
CA PRO A 32 -10.26 -8.05 -9.65
C PRO A 32 -9.86 -7.28 -10.90
N SER A 33 -8.55 -7.04 -11.04
CA SER A 33 -7.98 -6.46 -12.24
C SER A 33 -7.45 -7.60 -13.10
N ASP A 34 -7.81 -7.58 -14.37
CA ASP A 34 -7.38 -8.58 -15.31
C ASP A 34 -6.63 -7.89 -16.45
N GLY A 35 -5.35 -8.21 -16.57
CA GLY A 35 -4.50 -7.55 -17.54
C GLY A 35 -4.31 -6.08 -17.20
N MET A 36 -4.67 -5.21 -18.14
CA MET A 36 -4.51 -3.76 -18.01
C MET A 36 -5.76 -3.08 -17.46
N ASP A 37 -6.85 -3.81 -17.30
CA ASP A 37 -8.13 -3.23 -16.94
C ASP A 37 -8.36 -3.23 -15.42
N ILE A 38 -8.84 -2.11 -14.92
CA ILE A 38 -9.26 -1.96 -13.53
C ILE A 38 -10.77 -1.80 -13.52
N PRO A 39 -11.51 -2.60 -12.72
CA PRO A 39 -12.96 -2.44 -12.65
C PRO A 39 -13.33 -1.02 -12.24
N ALA A 40 -14.36 -0.47 -12.87
CA ALA A 40 -14.86 0.86 -12.55
C ALA A 40 -15.70 0.80 -11.28
N SER A 41 -15.68 1.91 -10.53
CA SER A 41 -16.58 2.12 -9.41
C SER A 41 -17.23 3.49 -9.55
N PRO A 42 -18.46 3.68 -9.01
CA PRO A 42 -19.16 4.96 -9.17
C PRO A 42 -18.37 6.17 -8.65
N GLU A 43 -17.60 5.99 -7.60
CA GLU A 43 -16.84 7.07 -6.97
C GLU A 43 -15.36 7.06 -7.33
N GLY A 44 -14.93 6.16 -8.22
CA GLY A 44 -13.54 6.07 -8.62
C GLY A 44 -12.62 5.44 -7.58
N THR A 45 -13.17 4.86 -6.51
CA THR A 45 -12.39 4.30 -5.41
C THR A 45 -11.49 3.16 -5.86
N PHE A 46 -11.94 2.32 -6.80
CA PHE A 46 -11.13 1.19 -7.28
C PHE A 46 -9.88 1.67 -8.01
N SER A 47 -10.00 2.72 -8.83
CA SER A 47 -8.83 3.33 -9.49
C SER A 47 -7.89 3.96 -8.48
N ASP A 48 -8.43 4.66 -7.49
CA ASP A 48 -7.64 5.29 -6.43
C ASP A 48 -6.90 4.23 -5.60
N LEU A 49 -7.57 3.12 -5.30
CA LEU A 49 -6.97 2.01 -4.59
C LEU A 49 -5.81 1.39 -5.37
N HIS A 50 -6.01 1.16 -6.66
CA HIS A 50 -4.95 0.62 -7.53
C HIS A 50 -3.74 1.54 -7.54
N ARG A 51 -3.99 2.85 -7.68
CA ARG A 51 -2.92 3.85 -7.68
C ARG A 51 -2.19 3.88 -6.34
N ALA A 52 -2.94 3.80 -5.24
CA ALA A 52 -2.35 3.78 -3.90
C ALA A 52 -1.48 2.54 -3.68
N LEU A 53 -1.91 1.38 -4.17
CA LEU A 53 -1.12 0.15 -4.10
C LEU A 53 0.17 0.25 -4.92
N SER A 54 0.09 0.84 -6.11
CA SER A 54 1.28 1.06 -6.94
C SER A 54 2.28 1.97 -6.24
N LYS A 55 1.80 3.03 -5.61
CA LYS A 55 2.67 3.96 -4.86
C LYS A 55 3.29 3.27 -3.65
N ALA A 56 2.52 2.45 -2.94
CA ALA A 56 3.04 1.69 -1.79
C ALA A 56 4.13 0.72 -2.24
N GLY A 57 3.92 0.01 -3.33
CA GLY A 57 4.91 -0.92 -3.89
C GLY A 57 6.19 -0.20 -4.28
N ASN A 58 6.08 0.93 -4.96
CA ASN A 58 7.23 1.75 -5.32
C ASN A 58 7.98 2.26 -4.09
N ALA A 59 7.24 2.70 -3.07
CA ALA A 59 7.85 3.18 -1.83
C ALA A 59 8.63 2.07 -1.11
N VAL A 60 8.08 0.85 -1.09
CA VAL A 60 8.78 -0.32 -0.54
C VAL A 60 10.08 -0.57 -1.29
N ALA A 61 10.05 -0.56 -2.61
CA ALA A 61 11.23 -0.79 -3.44
C ALA A 61 12.30 0.28 -3.20
N LEU A 62 11.91 1.55 -3.14
CA LEU A 62 12.83 2.64 -2.88
C LEU A 62 13.43 2.57 -1.47
N CYS A 63 12.64 2.15 -0.49
CA CYS A 63 13.11 1.95 0.87
C CYS A 63 14.13 0.81 0.95
N ALA A 64 13.84 -0.32 0.29
CA ALA A 64 14.74 -1.46 0.24
C ALA A 64 16.07 -1.08 -0.42
N GLU A 65 16.02 -0.29 -1.49
CA GLU A 65 17.20 0.22 -2.17
C GLU A 65 18.03 1.12 -1.23
N ALA A 66 17.39 2.03 -0.51
CA ALA A 66 18.07 2.90 0.45
C ALA A 66 18.75 2.11 1.57
N LEU A 67 18.08 1.07 2.07
CA LEU A 67 18.65 0.18 3.08
C LEU A 67 19.86 -0.59 2.53
N ALA A 68 19.77 -1.09 1.30
CA ALA A 68 20.89 -1.80 0.67
C ALA A 68 22.10 -0.88 0.48
N MET A 69 21.85 0.35 0.02
CA MET A 69 22.93 1.33 -0.17
C MET A 69 23.56 1.73 1.17
N ALA A 70 22.77 1.87 2.22
CA ALA A 70 23.28 2.21 3.53
C ALA A 70 24.20 1.12 4.09
N ARG A 71 23.93 -0.14 3.74
CA ARG A 71 24.77 -1.26 4.14
C ARG A 71 26.10 -1.32 3.41
N CYS A 72 26.08 -0.98 2.13
CA CYS A 72 27.23 -1.19 1.24
C CYS A 72 28.34 -0.19 1.44
N PHE A 73 28.04 1.00 1.92
CA PHE A 73 29.04 2.05 2.08
C PHE A 73 29.38 2.23 3.54
N GLY A 74 30.64 2.13 3.86
CA GLY A 74 31.10 2.22 5.23
C GLY A 74 30.89 3.59 5.83
N GLU A 75 31.69 3.91 6.74
CA GLU A 75 31.59 5.02 7.65
C GLU A 75 31.75 6.39 7.04
N CYS A 76 31.68 7.33 7.88
CA CYS A 76 32.00 8.75 7.70
C CYS A 76 30.78 9.65 7.82
N SER A 77 30.97 10.93 7.52
CA SER A 77 29.92 11.94 7.62
C SER A 77 28.69 11.66 6.75
N VAL A 78 28.83 10.75 5.78
CA VAL A 78 27.76 10.35 4.89
C VAL A 78 26.72 9.47 5.61
N GLN A 79 27.09 8.84 6.71
CA GLN A 79 26.17 7.97 7.48
C GLN A 79 24.92 8.71 7.93
N CYS A 80 25.04 9.95 8.35
CA CYS A 80 23.87 10.73 8.78
C CYS A 80 22.89 10.93 7.66
N HIS A 81 23.37 11.22 6.46
CA HIS A 81 22.52 11.40 5.29
C HIS A 81 21.84 10.10 4.88
N ARG A 82 22.57 8.98 4.95
CA ARG A 82 22.00 7.68 4.62
C ARG A 82 20.92 7.30 5.61
N LYS A 83 21.16 7.52 6.89
CA LYS A 83 20.17 7.25 7.94
C LYS A 83 18.91 8.09 7.73
N ILE A 84 19.07 9.39 7.45
CA ILE A 84 17.96 10.29 7.18
C ILE A 84 17.19 9.82 5.94
N THR A 85 17.90 9.41 4.89
CA THR A 85 17.25 8.91 3.67
C THR A 85 16.43 7.66 3.96
N VAL A 86 16.98 6.71 4.72
CA VAL A 86 16.26 5.50 5.11
C VAL A 86 15.00 5.85 5.90
N GLU A 87 15.12 6.75 6.88
CA GLU A 87 13.98 7.17 7.69
C GLU A 87 12.87 7.80 6.85
N ARG A 88 13.25 8.63 5.89
CA ARG A 88 12.29 9.25 4.98
C ARG A 88 11.59 8.23 4.09
N ARG A 89 12.34 7.24 3.61
CA ARG A 89 11.78 6.17 2.78
C ARG A 89 10.81 5.31 3.58
N VAL A 90 11.16 4.97 4.83
CA VAL A 90 10.26 4.22 5.71
C VAL A 90 8.98 5.02 5.96
N GLN A 91 9.11 6.31 6.25
CA GLN A 91 7.94 7.16 6.49
C GLN A 91 7.04 7.23 5.26
N SER A 92 7.64 7.30 4.07
CA SER A 92 6.88 7.28 2.82
C SER A 92 6.09 5.97 2.67
N VAL A 93 6.70 4.83 3.01
CA VAL A 93 5.99 3.54 2.98
C VAL A 93 4.81 3.57 3.94
N VAL A 94 5.02 4.03 5.17
CA VAL A 94 3.94 4.12 6.18
C VAL A 94 2.76 4.91 5.62
N GLU A 95 3.03 6.09 5.06
CA GLU A 95 1.98 6.97 4.53
C GLU A 95 1.20 6.31 3.39
N HIS A 96 1.89 5.66 2.47
CA HIS A 96 1.23 5.01 1.34
C HIS A 96 0.46 3.76 1.77
N VAL A 97 0.98 3.00 2.73
CA VAL A 97 0.29 1.83 3.27
C VAL A 97 -0.99 2.26 3.99
N GLU A 98 -0.90 3.27 4.85
CA GLU A 98 -2.07 3.78 5.56
C GLU A 98 -3.14 4.31 4.59
N ASN A 99 -2.72 5.00 3.55
CA ASN A 99 -3.64 5.47 2.51
C ASN A 99 -4.32 4.31 1.79
N ALA A 100 -3.57 3.28 1.43
CA ALA A 100 -4.12 2.09 0.79
C ALA A 100 -5.11 1.37 1.72
N GLU A 101 -4.80 1.30 3.01
CA GLU A 101 -5.69 0.68 3.99
C GLU A 101 -7.01 1.45 4.14
N ARG A 102 -6.95 2.78 4.10
CA ARG A 102 -8.17 3.60 4.11
C ARG A 102 -9.02 3.35 2.86
N LEU A 103 -8.37 3.27 1.72
CA LEU A 103 -9.08 3.06 0.45
C LEU A 103 -9.68 1.66 0.34
N ILE A 104 -9.01 0.62 0.87
CA ILE A 104 -9.58 -0.72 0.86
C ILE A 104 -10.82 -0.80 1.77
N ALA A 105 -10.81 -0.13 2.91
CA ALA A 105 -11.97 -0.07 3.79
C ALA A 105 -13.15 0.60 3.08
N ARG A 106 -12.88 1.68 2.37
CA ARG A 106 -13.88 2.41 1.60
C ARG A 106 -14.45 1.56 0.46
N ALA A 107 -13.58 0.84 -0.24
CA ALA A 107 -13.99 -0.05 -1.32
C ALA A 107 -14.89 -1.18 -0.81
N ARG A 108 -14.60 -1.74 0.38
CA ARG A 108 -15.45 -2.75 1.01
C ARG A 108 -16.85 -2.19 1.29
N ASP A 109 -16.91 -0.97 1.82
CA ASP A 109 -18.18 -0.33 2.15
C ASP A 109 -19.01 -0.05 0.89
N GLU A 110 -18.37 0.41 -0.16
CA GLU A 110 -19.03 0.64 -1.44
C GLU A 110 -19.55 -0.66 -2.06
N LYS A 111 -18.77 -1.72 -2.00
CA LYS A 111 -19.15 -3.03 -2.50
C LYS A 111 -20.36 -3.57 -1.73
N ALA A 112 -20.36 -3.43 -0.41
CA ALA A 112 -21.47 -3.83 0.44
C ALA A 112 -22.73 -3.01 0.14
N ALA A 113 -22.57 -1.71 -0.09
CA ALA A 113 -23.71 -0.83 -0.44
C ALA A 113 -24.30 -1.21 -1.79
N GLN A 114 -23.47 -1.53 -2.78
CA GLN A 114 -23.93 -2.01 -4.08
C GLN A 114 -24.74 -3.30 -3.96
N ALA A 115 -24.24 -4.25 -3.18
CA ALA A 115 -24.94 -5.52 -2.95
C ALA A 115 -26.31 -5.30 -2.31
N ARG A 116 -26.40 -4.38 -1.34
CA ARG A 116 -27.69 -4.04 -0.70
C ARG A 116 -28.65 -3.42 -1.70
N ASN A 117 -28.16 -2.50 -2.53
CA ASN A 117 -28.98 -1.85 -3.55
C ASN A 117 -29.49 -2.83 -4.60
N GLU A 118 -28.68 -3.77 -5.01
CA GLU A 118 -29.07 -4.82 -5.94
C GLU A 118 -30.16 -5.71 -5.36
N ASN A 119 -30.04 -6.09 -4.09
CA ASN A 119 -31.04 -6.88 -3.39
C ASN A 119 -32.38 -6.14 -3.27
N LEU A 120 -32.33 -4.85 -2.96
CA LEU A 120 -33.53 -4.03 -2.90
C LEU A 120 -34.22 -3.92 -4.26
N SER A 121 -33.42 -3.74 -5.32
CA SER A 121 -33.96 -3.66 -6.68
C SER A 121 -34.63 -4.97 -7.10
N LEU A 122 -34.04 -6.11 -6.76
CA LEU A 122 -34.62 -7.42 -7.06
C LEU A 122 -35.91 -7.65 -6.29
N GLN A 123 -36.01 -7.20 -5.03
CA GLN A 123 -37.22 -7.31 -4.23
C GLN A 123 -38.35 -6.46 -4.80
N THR A 124 -38.05 -5.28 -5.33
CA THR A 124 -39.07 -4.41 -5.92
C THR A 124 -39.56 -4.92 -7.27
N THR A 125 -38.73 -5.63 -8.03
CA THR A 125 -39.11 -6.18 -9.34
C THR A 125 -39.83 -7.51 -9.26
N SER A 126 -39.83 -8.16 -8.13
CA SER A 126 -40.51 -9.45 -7.93
C SER A 126 -41.99 -9.31 -7.58
N VAL A 127 -42.52 -8.11 -7.53
CA VAL A 127 -43.94 -7.83 -7.34
C VAL A 127 -44.66 -7.74 -8.70
#